data_4683cf2b1e147126c26adc58bdd70bf3
#
_entry.id   4683cf2b1e147126c26adc58bdd70bf3
#
_cell.length_a   1.000
_cell.length_b   1.000
_cell.length_c   1.000
_cell.angle_alpha   90.00
_cell.angle_beta   90.00
_cell.angle_gamma   90.00
#
_symmetry.space_group_name_H-M   'P 1'
#
loop_
_entity.id
_entity.type
_entity.pdbx_description
1 polymer ?
#
loop_
_entity_poly.entity_id
_entity_poly.type
_entity_poly.pdbx_seq_one_letter_code
_entity_poly.pdbx_strand_id
1 'polypeptide(L)'
;MNLFFQKHHRLLFYSTWLILALAQSASTELIADEAYYWVYSRFPDWGYFDHPPMISVLIRSGYTIFHNELGVRLICALLSTLTILIIELLTERKNPCLAGRQAFLFYSIVLGIGVLQIAGFLAVPDTPLLFFTAVFFYTYRRFIKKINWQNSLLLGIAISLLFYSKYHGLLIVLFTFLSNIKLLSRWQTWLVIFFVLLFYFPHLLWQGQHD
;
A
#
# COMPACT_ATOMS: atom_id res chain seq x y z
N MET A 1 34.18 -4.37 0.62
CA MET A 1 32.94 -3.57 0.75
C MET A 1 32.90 -2.95 2.14
N ASN A 2 32.80 -1.63 2.26
CA ASN A 2 33.00 -0.89 3.52
C ASN A 2 31.98 -1.31 4.59
N LEU A 3 32.43 -1.60 5.83
CA LEU A 3 31.61 -2.01 6.97
C LEU A 3 30.43 -1.04 7.23
N PHE A 4 30.65 0.24 6.94
CA PHE A 4 29.61 1.27 7.00
C PHE A 4 28.45 0.96 6.06
N PHE A 5 28.70 0.61 4.80
CA PHE A 5 27.66 0.24 3.81
C PHE A 5 26.92 -1.03 4.22
N GLN A 6 27.60 -2.02 4.79
CA GLN A 6 26.95 -3.24 5.26
C GLN A 6 25.92 -2.98 6.38
N LYS A 7 26.17 -1.98 7.22
CA LYS A 7 25.31 -1.66 8.36
C LYS A 7 24.16 -0.70 7.97
N HIS A 8 24.39 0.20 7.01
CA HIS A 8 23.47 1.31 6.73
C HIS A 8 22.79 1.25 5.34
N HIS A 9 23.03 0.18 4.54
CA HIS A 9 22.50 0.08 3.17
C HIS A 9 20.98 0.27 3.06
N ARG A 10 20.21 -0.23 4.04
CA ARG A 10 18.75 -0.02 4.09
C ARG A 10 18.41 1.45 4.25
N LEU A 11 18.95 2.10 5.27
CA LEU A 11 18.69 3.50 5.53
C LEU A 11 19.08 4.35 4.32
N LEU A 12 20.25 4.12 3.75
CA LEU A 12 20.72 4.84 2.56
C LEU A 12 19.78 4.63 1.37
N PHE A 13 19.36 3.40 1.08
CA PHE A 13 18.49 3.11 -0.05
C PHE A 13 17.12 3.78 0.12
N TYR A 14 16.44 3.57 1.26
CA TYR A 14 15.09 4.11 1.47
C TYR A 14 15.07 5.64 1.65
N SER A 15 16.07 6.23 2.30
CA SER A 15 16.15 7.69 2.38
C SER A 15 16.42 8.33 1.02
N THR A 16 17.31 7.75 0.20
CA THR A 16 17.56 8.24 -1.16
C THR A 16 16.31 8.10 -2.03
N TRP A 17 15.63 6.94 -1.98
CA TRP A 17 14.39 6.73 -2.71
C TRP A 17 13.34 7.77 -2.35
N LEU A 18 13.11 7.99 -1.06
CA LEU A 18 12.12 8.97 -0.57
C LEU A 18 12.52 10.40 -0.97
N ILE A 19 13.78 10.79 -0.81
CA ILE A 19 14.25 12.12 -1.20
C ILE A 19 14.03 12.36 -2.70
N LEU A 20 14.36 11.39 -3.55
CA LEU A 20 14.15 11.50 -4.99
C LEU A 20 12.65 11.60 -5.34
N ALA A 21 11.80 10.77 -4.71
CA ALA A 21 10.35 10.84 -4.91
C ALA A 21 9.77 12.19 -4.47
N LEU A 22 10.20 12.74 -3.33
CA LEU A 22 9.78 14.07 -2.84
C LEU A 22 10.30 15.20 -3.74
N ALA A 23 11.55 15.14 -4.18
CA ALA A 23 12.12 16.13 -5.09
C ALA A 23 11.35 16.15 -6.43
N GLN A 24 11.03 14.98 -6.97
CA GLN A 24 10.24 14.87 -8.20
C GLN A 24 8.81 15.34 -7.99
N SER A 25 8.20 15.03 -6.84
CA SER A 25 6.86 15.50 -6.46
C SER A 25 6.77 17.03 -6.40
N ALA A 26 7.84 17.69 -5.98
CA ALA A 26 7.89 19.15 -5.85
C ALA A 26 8.25 19.86 -7.17
N SER A 27 8.88 19.17 -8.12
CA SER A 27 9.44 19.80 -9.33
C SER A 27 8.61 19.55 -10.60
N THR A 28 7.54 18.75 -10.52
CA THR A 28 6.69 18.41 -11.66
C THR A 28 5.24 18.84 -11.44
N GLU A 29 4.59 19.35 -12.49
CA GLU A 29 3.15 19.66 -12.48
C GLU A 29 2.30 18.40 -12.31
N LEU A 30 1.06 18.58 -11.83
CA LEU A 30 0.10 17.47 -11.72
C LEU A 30 -0.32 16.99 -13.11
N ILE A 31 -0.39 15.68 -13.30
CA ILE A 31 -1.04 15.10 -14.47
C ILE A 31 -2.57 15.16 -14.31
N ALA A 32 -3.29 14.98 -15.42
CA ALA A 32 -4.76 15.08 -15.45
C ALA A 32 -5.45 14.20 -14.39
N ASP A 33 -4.99 12.96 -14.23
CA ASP A 33 -5.54 12.03 -13.24
C ASP A 33 -5.33 12.52 -11.79
N GLU A 34 -4.15 13.07 -11.47
CA GLU A 34 -3.88 13.61 -10.15
C GLU A 34 -4.74 14.84 -9.83
N ALA A 35 -4.93 15.73 -10.83
CA ALA A 35 -5.81 16.88 -10.71
C ALA A 35 -7.26 16.43 -10.46
N TYR A 36 -7.71 15.38 -11.14
CA TYR A 36 -9.02 14.77 -10.93
C TYR A 36 -9.22 14.27 -9.50
N TYR A 37 -8.28 13.47 -8.98
CA TYR A 37 -8.35 12.97 -7.59
C TYR A 37 -8.11 14.07 -6.55
N TRP A 38 -7.35 15.12 -6.89
CA TRP A 38 -7.23 16.29 -6.04
C TRP A 38 -8.59 17.00 -5.87
N VAL A 39 -9.37 17.13 -6.95
CA VAL A 39 -10.76 17.65 -6.85
C VAL A 39 -11.58 16.80 -5.89
N TYR A 40 -11.55 15.47 -5.97
CA TYR A 40 -12.23 14.60 -5.02
C TYR A 40 -11.82 14.86 -3.57
N SER A 41 -10.54 15.14 -3.32
CA SER A 41 -10.05 15.46 -1.97
C SER A 41 -10.64 16.72 -1.36
N ARG A 42 -11.22 17.60 -2.18
CA ARG A 42 -11.92 18.84 -1.72
C ARG A 42 -13.31 18.52 -1.17
N PHE A 43 -13.92 17.45 -1.62
CA PHE A 43 -15.26 17.00 -1.26
C PHE A 43 -15.19 15.58 -0.67
N PRO A 44 -14.77 15.43 0.61
CA PRO A 44 -14.58 14.10 1.20
C PRO A 44 -15.92 13.37 1.34
N ASP A 45 -15.96 12.15 0.83
CA ASP A 45 -17.09 11.25 0.91
C ASP A 45 -16.62 9.80 1.07
N TRP A 46 -17.54 8.87 1.33
CA TRP A 46 -17.26 7.44 1.48
C TRP A 46 -17.07 6.69 0.16
N GLY A 47 -17.28 7.33 -0.96
CA GLY A 47 -17.08 6.83 -2.31
C GLY A 47 -17.12 7.93 -3.34
N TYR A 48 -16.73 7.62 -4.56
CA TYR A 48 -16.81 8.52 -5.72
C TYR A 48 -17.25 7.70 -6.92
N PHE A 49 -17.59 8.38 -8.03
CA PHE A 49 -18.17 7.77 -9.22
C PHE A 49 -17.42 6.53 -9.72
N ASP A 50 -16.10 6.58 -9.79
CA ASP A 50 -15.27 5.53 -10.39
C ASP A 50 -14.33 4.81 -9.40
N HIS A 51 -14.10 5.39 -8.21
CA HIS A 51 -13.11 4.88 -7.26
C HIS A 51 -13.54 4.98 -5.80
N PRO A 52 -13.10 4.03 -4.95
CA PRO A 52 -13.19 4.15 -3.50
C PRO A 52 -12.38 5.34 -2.97
N PRO A 53 -12.62 5.83 -1.73
CA PRO A 53 -12.17 7.14 -1.26
C PRO A 53 -10.70 7.22 -0.85
N MET A 54 -9.92 6.13 -0.82
CA MET A 54 -8.57 6.12 -0.22
C MET A 54 -7.66 7.19 -0.82
N ILE A 55 -7.62 7.31 -2.15
CA ILE A 55 -6.72 8.27 -2.80
C ILE A 55 -7.07 9.72 -2.42
N SER A 56 -8.34 10.06 -2.34
CA SER A 56 -8.79 11.40 -1.96
C SER A 56 -8.42 11.74 -0.51
N VAL A 57 -8.51 10.76 0.41
CA VAL A 57 -8.10 10.91 1.81
C VAL A 57 -6.59 11.13 1.92
N LEU A 58 -5.78 10.40 1.16
CA LEU A 58 -4.32 10.54 1.16
C LEU A 58 -3.90 11.91 0.60
N ILE A 59 -4.48 12.33 -0.52
CA ILE A 59 -4.24 13.64 -1.11
C ILE A 59 -4.64 14.74 -0.13
N ARG A 60 -5.84 14.68 0.45
CA ARG A 60 -6.29 15.66 1.44
C ARG A 60 -5.33 15.77 2.61
N SER A 61 -4.88 14.62 3.15
CA SER A 61 -3.96 14.60 4.29
C SER A 61 -2.62 15.26 3.98
N GLY A 62 -2.04 15.02 2.82
CA GLY A 62 -0.79 15.65 2.40
C GLY A 62 -1.00 17.14 2.03
N TYR A 63 -2.10 17.46 1.34
CA TYR A 63 -2.42 18.82 0.93
C TYR A 63 -2.70 19.78 2.11
N THR A 64 -3.13 19.28 3.26
CA THR A 64 -3.25 20.11 4.49
C THR A 64 -1.91 20.55 5.05
N ILE A 65 -0.81 19.86 4.70
CA ILE A 65 0.56 20.18 5.14
C ILE A 65 1.21 21.15 4.15
N PHE A 66 1.14 20.83 2.85
CA PHE A 66 1.67 21.64 1.76
C PHE A 66 0.59 21.89 0.72
N HIS A 67 0.21 23.15 0.51
CA HIS A 67 -0.85 23.55 -0.42
C HIS A 67 -0.34 23.68 -1.86
N ASN A 68 0.37 22.64 -2.36
CA ASN A 68 0.99 22.59 -3.68
C ASN A 68 1.07 21.12 -4.18
N GLU A 69 1.74 20.88 -5.31
CA GLU A 69 1.93 19.57 -5.94
C GLU A 69 2.61 18.57 -5.00
N LEU A 70 3.59 19.01 -4.22
CA LEU A 70 4.24 18.20 -3.20
C LEU A 70 3.21 17.68 -2.18
N GLY A 71 2.29 18.54 -1.72
CA GLY A 71 1.24 18.12 -0.78
C GLY A 71 0.31 17.07 -1.36
N VAL A 72 -0.08 17.21 -2.62
CA VAL A 72 -0.91 16.22 -3.32
C VAL A 72 -0.24 14.84 -3.32
N ARG A 73 1.08 14.77 -3.50
CA ARG A 73 1.86 13.54 -3.66
C ARG A 73 2.54 13.04 -2.39
N LEU A 74 2.62 13.84 -1.33
CA LEU A 74 3.41 13.58 -0.13
C LEU A 74 3.16 12.18 0.45
N ILE A 75 1.91 11.88 0.73
CA ILE A 75 1.56 10.59 1.35
C ILE A 75 1.79 9.43 0.36
N CYS A 76 1.53 9.63 -0.93
CA CYS A 76 1.80 8.62 -1.95
C CYS A 76 3.30 8.28 -2.06
N ALA A 77 4.19 9.26 -2.03
CA ALA A 77 5.64 9.06 -2.01
C ALA A 77 6.10 8.27 -0.76
N LEU A 78 5.52 8.57 0.40
CA LEU A 78 5.76 7.82 1.64
C LEU A 78 5.28 6.36 1.51
N LEU A 79 4.04 6.14 1.03
CA LEU A 79 3.48 4.81 0.85
C LEU A 79 4.29 3.97 -0.15
N SER A 80 4.76 4.57 -1.25
CA SER A 80 5.64 3.89 -2.20
C SER A 80 6.91 3.38 -1.54
N THR A 81 7.58 4.23 -0.78
CA THR A 81 8.80 3.87 -0.04
C THR A 81 8.52 2.73 0.95
N LEU A 82 7.43 2.83 1.72
CA LEU A 82 7.01 1.80 2.67
C LEU A 82 6.59 0.50 1.97
N THR A 83 6.02 0.56 0.77
CA THR A 83 5.69 -0.61 -0.03
C THR A 83 6.94 -1.45 -0.30
N ILE A 84 8.01 -0.81 -0.80
CA ILE A 84 9.28 -1.49 -1.07
C ILE A 84 9.86 -2.10 0.21
N LEU A 85 9.79 -1.37 1.33
CA LEU A 85 10.23 -1.87 2.64
C LEU A 85 9.46 -3.13 3.07
N ILE A 86 8.12 -3.12 2.94
CA ILE A 86 7.30 -4.28 3.31
C ILE A 86 7.59 -5.47 2.40
N ILE A 87 7.76 -5.23 1.10
CA ILE A 87 8.16 -6.29 0.15
C ILE A 87 9.54 -6.87 0.54
N GLU A 88 10.49 -6.03 0.94
CA GLU A 88 11.78 -6.51 1.46
C GLU A 88 11.61 -7.36 2.71
N LEU A 89 10.71 -6.98 3.64
CA LEU A 89 10.42 -7.75 4.85
C LEU A 89 9.70 -9.08 4.55
N LEU A 90 8.97 -9.17 3.45
CA LEU A 90 8.35 -10.41 2.99
C LEU A 90 9.35 -11.38 2.38
N THR A 91 10.49 -10.88 1.85
CA THR A 91 11.57 -11.75 1.37
C THR A 91 12.33 -12.36 2.55
N GLU A 92 12.25 -13.69 2.75
CA GLU A 92 12.97 -14.36 3.84
C GLU A 92 14.47 -14.40 3.55
N ARG A 93 15.25 -13.67 4.34
CA ARG A 93 16.72 -13.75 4.31
C ARG A 93 17.19 -14.78 5.34
N LYS A 94 17.30 -16.05 4.93
CA LYS A 94 17.69 -17.15 5.85
C LYS A 94 19.19 -17.22 6.12
N ASN A 95 20.04 -16.60 5.27
CA ASN A 95 21.50 -16.74 5.35
C ASN A 95 22.20 -15.39 5.53
N PRO A 96 22.85 -15.13 6.70
CA PRO A 96 23.58 -13.88 6.94
C PRO A 96 24.70 -13.60 5.93
N CYS A 97 25.42 -14.64 5.48
CA CYS A 97 26.51 -14.51 4.50
C CYS A 97 26.05 -14.07 3.11
N LEU A 98 24.78 -14.36 2.73
CA LEU A 98 24.17 -13.95 1.46
C LEU A 98 23.38 -12.65 1.57
N ALA A 99 23.22 -12.12 2.77
CA ALA A 99 22.38 -10.95 3.03
C ALA A 99 22.77 -9.73 2.19
N GLY A 100 24.05 -9.46 2.03
CA GLY A 100 24.56 -8.35 1.22
C GLY A 100 24.28 -8.51 -0.28
N ARG A 101 24.50 -9.72 -0.83
CA ARG A 101 24.21 -10.03 -2.25
C ARG A 101 22.71 -10.03 -2.54
N GLN A 102 21.92 -10.58 -1.65
CA GLN A 102 20.46 -10.59 -1.78
C GLN A 102 19.87 -9.18 -1.67
N ALA A 103 20.42 -8.32 -0.79
CA ALA A 103 20.04 -6.93 -0.71
C ALA A 103 20.35 -6.17 -2.01
N PHE A 104 21.58 -6.36 -2.53
CA PHE A 104 21.98 -5.76 -3.80
C PHE A 104 21.07 -6.18 -4.95
N LEU A 105 20.78 -7.47 -5.09
CA LEU A 105 19.86 -7.99 -6.10
C LEU A 105 18.45 -7.42 -5.94
N PHE A 106 17.92 -7.37 -4.71
CA PHE A 106 16.62 -6.81 -4.43
C PHE A 106 16.54 -5.33 -4.86
N TYR A 107 17.51 -4.51 -4.46
CA TYR A 107 17.53 -3.09 -4.81
C TYR A 107 17.75 -2.87 -6.31
N SER A 108 18.57 -3.71 -6.96
CA SER A 108 18.75 -3.65 -8.42
C SER A 108 17.47 -3.99 -9.17
N ILE A 109 16.69 -4.98 -8.70
CA ILE A 109 15.38 -5.30 -9.26
C ILE A 109 14.42 -4.12 -9.08
N VAL A 110 14.33 -3.55 -7.86
CA VAL A 110 13.46 -2.40 -7.58
C VAL A 110 13.81 -1.21 -8.49
N LEU A 111 15.11 -0.91 -8.64
CA LEU A 111 15.57 0.16 -9.53
C LEU A 111 15.33 -0.16 -11.01
N GLY A 112 15.31 -1.43 -11.40
CA GLY A 112 15.03 -1.87 -12.77
C GLY A 112 13.54 -1.84 -13.16
N ILE A 113 12.63 -1.76 -12.18
CA ILE A 113 11.18 -1.70 -12.44
C ILE A 113 10.77 -0.23 -12.61
N GLY A 114 10.78 0.26 -13.87
CA GLY A 114 10.46 1.66 -14.18
C GLY A 114 9.07 2.12 -13.69
N VAL A 115 8.09 1.21 -13.65
CA VAL A 115 6.75 1.50 -13.12
C VAL A 115 6.79 1.91 -11.64
N LEU A 116 7.66 1.31 -10.81
CA LEU A 116 7.80 1.70 -9.41
C LEU A 116 8.38 3.12 -9.26
N GLN A 117 9.22 3.54 -10.19
CA GLN A 117 9.82 4.88 -10.18
C GLN A 117 8.79 5.94 -10.61
N ILE A 118 7.98 5.65 -11.63
CA ILE A 118 6.96 6.57 -12.14
C ILE A 118 5.74 6.58 -11.21
N ALA A 119 5.16 5.42 -10.90
CA ALA A 119 4.01 5.31 -10.00
C ALA A 119 4.38 5.61 -8.53
N GLY A 120 5.65 5.58 -8.18
CA GLY A 120 6.12 5.74 -6.80
C GLY A 120 5.92 7.13 -6.20
N PHE A 121 5.65 8.16 -7.01
CA PHE A 121 5.33 9.49 -6.49
C PHE A 121 3.97 10.00 -6.94
N LEU A 122 3.34 9.38 -7.93
CA LEU A 122 2.05 9.81 -8.45
C LEU A 122 0.91 9.58 -7.45
N ALA A 123 0.03 10.57 -7.34
CA ALA A 123 -1.16 10.50 -6.49
C ALA A 123 -2.33 9.87 -7.26
N VAL A 124 -2.24 8.56 -7.52
CA VAL A 124 -3.24 7.75 -8.23
C VAL A 124 -3.68 6.55 -7.38
N PRO A 125 -4.88 5.96 -7.61
CA PRO A 125 -5.40 4.85 -6.79
C PRO A 125 -4.50 3.59 -6.78
N ASP A 126 -3.63 3.44 -7.77
CA ASP A 126 -2.70 2.31 -7.83
C ASP A 126 -1.62 2.38 -6.75
N THR A 127 -1.24 3.57 -6.30
CA THR A 127 -0.25 3.73 -5.21
C THR A 127 -0.73 3.13 -3.89
N PRO A 128 -1.90 3.51 -3.34
CA PRO A 128 -2.43 2.84 -2.15
C PRO A 128 -2.79 1.37 -2.40
N LEU A 129 -3.24 0.98 -3.61
CA LEU A 129 -3.49 -0.41 -3.95
C LEU A 129 -2.23 -1.26 -3.76
N LEU A 130 -1.08 -0.85 -4.28
CA LEU A 130 0.20 -1.56 -4.13
C LEU A 130 0.64 -1.63 -2.67
N PHE A 131 0.52 -0.53 -1.94
CA PHE A 131 0.88 -0.48 -0.53
C PHE A 131 0.03 -1.44 0.31
N PHE A 132 -1.30 -1.36 0.21
CA PHE A 132 -2.18 -2.22 0.99
C PHE A 132 -2.18 -3.67 0.50
N THR A 133 -1.79 -3.94 -0.75
CA THR A 133 -1.46 -5.30 -1.21
C THR A 133 -0.25 -5.87 -0.46
N ALA A 134 0.82 -5.10 -0.31
CA ALA A 134 1.99 -5.53 0.46
C ALA A 134 1.65 -5.73 1.95
N VAL A 135 0.86 -4.82 2.55
CA VAL A 135 0.35 -4.95 3.93
C VAL A 135 -0.55 -6.18 4.07
N PHE A 136 -1.42 -6.43 3.09
CA PHE A 136 -2.27 -7.62 3.05
C PHE A 136 -1.44 -8.91 3.08
N PHE A 137 -0.44 -9.06 2.21
CA PHE A 137 0.41 -10.26 2.21
C PHE A 137 1.23 -10.39 3.49
N TYR A 138 1.68 -9.28 4.08
CA TYR A 138 2.38 -9.28 5.36
C TYR A 138 1.48 -9.77 6.52
N THR A 139 0.26 -9.25 6.61
CA THR A 139 -0.72 -9.63 7.63
C THR A 139 -1.27 -11.04 7.40
N TYR A 140 -1.51 -11.43 6.14
CA TYR A 140 -1.90 -12.78 5.75
C TYR A 140 -0.85 -13.81 6.16
N ARG A 141 0.44 -13.53 5.91
CA ARG A 141 1.54 -14.39 6.36
C ARG A 141 1.59 -14.52 7.89
N ARG A 142 1.33 -13.45 8.63
CA ARG A 142 1.20 -13.52 10.10
C ARG A 142 0.01 -14.36 10.52
N PHE A 143 -1.12 -14.19 9.86
CA PHE A 143 -2.34 -14.93 10.13
C PHE A 143 -2.15 -16.43 9.92
N ILE A 144 -1.58 -16.88 8.80
CA ILE A 144 -1.35 -18.31 8.56
C ILE A 144 -0.31 -18.93 9.51
N LYS A 145 0.67 -18.14 9.99
CA LYS A 145 1.66 -18.60 11.00
C LYS A 145 1.05 -18.75 12.39
N LYS A 146 0.15 -17.86 12.78
CA LYS A 146 -0.53 -17.89 14.08
C LYS A 146 -1.99 -17.44 13.91
N ILE A 147 -2.87 -18.43 13.78
CA ILE A 147 -4.30 -18.21 13.62
C ILE A 147 -4.89 -17.84 14.98
N ASN A 148 -5.16 -16.54 15.20
CA ASN A 148 -5.80 -16.00 16.41
C ASN A 148 -6.64 -14.76 16.06
N TRP A 149 -7.47 -14.30 17.01
CA TRP A 149 -8.37 -13.16 16.80
C TRP A 149 -7.64 -11.84 16.47
N GLN A 150 -6.44 -11.61 17.07
CA GLN A 150 -5.64 -10.39 16.83
C GLN A 150 -5.14 -10.32 15.39
N ASN A 151 -4.64 -11.46 14.86
CA ASN A 151 -4.20 -11.53 13.48
C ASN A 151 -5.40 -11.53 12.51
N SER A 152 -6.59 -12.02 12.94
CA SER A 152 -7.83 -11.87 12.17
C SER A 152 -8.23 -10.40 12.05
N LEU A 153 -8.17 -9.65 13.14
CA LEU A 153 -8.45 -8.21 13.14
C LEU A 153 -7.49 -7.45 12.23
N LEU A 154 -6.17 -7.68 12.37
CA LEU A 154 -5.16 -7.01 11.55
C LEU A 154 -5.33 -7.33 10.05
N LEU A 155 -5.63 -8.58 9.72
CA LEU A 155 -5.89 -8.99 8.35
C LEU A 155 -7.20 -8.36 7.82
N GLY A 156 -8.25 -8.32 8.63
CA GLY A 156 -9.52 -7.67 8.27
C GLY A 156 -9.34 -6.18 7.99
N ILE A 157 -8.60 -5.46 8.82
CA ILE A 157 -8.25 -4.05 8.59
C ILE A 157 -7.47 -3.89 7.27
N ALA A 158 -6.44 -4.72 7.05
CA ALA A 158 -5.62 -4.65 5.85
C ALA A 158 -6.44 -4.86 4.57
N ILE A 159 -7.37 -5.84 4.58
CA ILE A 159 -8.27 -6.12 3.45
C ILE A 159 -9.23 -4.94 3.23
N SER A 160 -9.80 -4.37 4.29
CA SER A 160 -10.72 -3.22 4.16
C SER A 160 -10.01 -2.01 3.55
N LEU A 161 -8.79 -1.69 3.99
CA LEU A 161 -7.99 -0.61 3.44
C LEU A 161 -7.57 -0.89 1.98
N LEU A 162 -7.33 -2.15 1.63
CA LEU A 162 -7.09 -2.57 0.26
C LEU A 162 -8.33 -2.34 -0.63
N PHE A 163 -9.53 -2.66 -0.15
CA PHE A 163 -10.78 -2.41 -0.87
C PHE A 163 -11.10 -0.92 -1.00
N TYR A 164 -10.82 -0.13 0.03
CA TYR A 164 -10.91 1.34 -0.05
C TYR A 164 -9.93 1.95 -1.05
N SER A 165 -8.86 1.24 -1.43
CA SER A 165 -7.89 1.74 -2.39
C SER A 165 -8.37 1.59 -3.85
N LYS A 166 -8.80 0.37 -4.21
CA LYS A 166 -9.29 0.06 -5.57
C LYS A 166 -10.06 -1.27 -5.56
N TYR A 167 -11.14 -1.37 -6.32
CA TYR A 167 -11.94 -2.60 -6.42
C TYR A 167 -11.15 -3.84 -6.86
N HIS A 168 -10.04 -3.65 -7.60
CA HIS A 168 -9.12 -4.73 -7.98
C HIS A 168 -8.53 -5.49 -6.76
N GLY A 169 -8.49 -4.86 -5.59
CA GLY A 169 -8.10 -5.51 -4.33
C GLY A 169 -8.94 -6.74 -4.01
N LEU A 170 -10.23 -6.77 -4.41
CA LEU A 170 -11.09 -7.92 -4.23
C LEU A 170 -10.54 -9.18 -4.92
N LEU A 171 -10.04 -9.04 -6.15
CA LEU A 171 -9.45 -10.16 -6.90
C LEU A 171 -8.20 -10.71 -6.21
N ILE A 172 -7.35 -9.84 -5.68
CA ILE A 172 -6.14 -10.24 -4.95
C ILE A 172 -6.51 -11.09 -3.73
N VAL A 173 -7.47 -10.63 -2.94
CA VAL A 173 -7.95 -11.34 -1.75
C VAL A 173 -8.61 -12.66 -2.14
N LEU A 174 -9.52 -12.63 -3.12
CA LEU A 174 -10.25 -13.80 -3.61
C LEU A 174 -9.27 -14.92 -4.03
N PHE A 175 -8.35 -14.62 -4.94
CA PHE A 175 -7.39 -15.63 -5.43
C PHE A 175 -6.44 -16.11 -4.33
N THR A 176 -6.08 -15.26 -3.38
CA THR A 176 -5.25 -15.67 -2.23
C THR A 176 -5.99 -16.68 -1.34
N PHE A 177 -7.26 -16.44 -1.02
CA PHE A 177 -8.04 -17.40 -0.23
C PHE A 177 -8.40 -18.66 -1.02
N LEU A 178 -8.67 -18.56 -2.31
CA LEU A 178 -8.88 -19.73 -3.19
C LEU A 178 -7.63 -20.62 -3.26
N SER A 179 -6.43 -20.04 -3.22
CA SER A 179 -5.18 -20.84 -3.19
C SER A 179 -5.00 -21.63 -1.89
N ASN A 180 -5.72 -21.28 -0.83
CA ASN A 180 -5.68 -21.97 0.47
C ASN A 180 -7.09 -22.13 1.08
N ILE A 181 -7.95 -22.82 0.37
CA ILE A 181 -9.37 -23.00 0.73
C ILE A 181 -9.58 -23.65 2.10
N LYS A 182 -8.58 -24.40 2.61
CA LYS A 182 -8.61 -25.01 3.95
C LYS A 182 -8.74 -23.97 5.08
N LEU A 183 -8.38 -22.72 4.82
CA LEU A 183 -8.57 -21.65 5.80
C LEU A 183 -10.04 -21.35 6.10
N LEU A 184 -10.94 -21.59 5.14
CA LEU A 184 -12.37 -21.37 5.31
C LEU A 184 -13.01 -22.30 6.37
N SER A 185 -12.37 -23.42 6.72
CA SER A 185 -12.80 -24.29 7.82
C SER A 185 -12.45 -23.72 9.21
N ARG A 186 -11.68 -22.66 9.31
CA ARG A 186 -11.27 -22.04 10.57
C ARG A 186 -12.21 -20.88 10.91
N TRP A 187 -12.79 -20.88 12.13
CA TRP A 187 -13.68 -19.83 12.59
C TRP A 187 -13.03 -18.43 12.61
N GLN A 188 -11.69 -18.38 12.77
CA GLN A 188 -10.94 -17.13 12.73
C GLN A 188 -10.97 -16.48 11.33
N THR A 189 -11.12 -17.26 10.27
CA THR A 189 -11.32 -16.72 8.91
C THR A 189 -12.67 -16.01 8.79
N TRP A 190 -13.71 -16.52 9.44
CA TRP A 190 -15.01 -15.85 9.50
C TRP A 190 -14.96 -14.55 10.30
N LEU A 191 -14.08 -14.47 11.33
CA LEU A 191 -13.79 -13.20 12.00
C LEU A 191 -13.11 -12.19 11.05
N VAL A 192 -12.22 -12.63 10.16
CA VAL A 192 -11.65 -11.74 9.13
C VAL A 192 -12.77 -11.16 8.27
N ILE A 193 -13.67 -12.01 7.77
CA ILE A 193 -14.81 -11.58 6.96
C ILE A 193 -15.69 -10.60 7.73
N PHE A 194 -15.99 -10.89 8.99
CA PHE A 194 -16.76 -10.00 9.85
C PHE A 194 -16.10 -8.61 9.98
N PHE A 195 -14.78 -8.55 10.24
CA PHE A 195 -14.07 -7.28 10.34
C PHE A 195 -14.01 -6.54 9.00
N VAL A 196 -13.85 -7.25 7.88
CA VAL A 196 -13.91 -6.63 6.55
C VAL A 196 -15.27 -5.98 6.33
N LEU A 197 -16.36 -6.70 6.58
CA LEU A 197 -17.71 -6.16 6.43
C LEU A 197 -17.95 -4.97 7.37
N LEU A 198 -17.50 -5.05 8.62
CA LEU A 198 -17.63 -3.98 9.60
C LEU A 198 -16.91 -2.69 9.15
N PHE A 199 -15.66 -2.80 8.73
CA PHE A 199 -14.86 -1.61 8.36
C PHE A 199 -15.15 -1.08 6.96
N TYR A 200 -15.63 -1.93 6.04
CA TYR A 200 -16.00 -1.51 4.68
C TYR A 200 -17.47 -1.12 4.56
N PHE A 201 -18.27 -1.34 5.59
CA PHE A 201 -19.71 -1.05 5.62
C PHE A 201 -20.09 0.39 5.24
N PRO A 202 -19.38 1.45 5.68
CA PRO A 202 -19.72 2.81 5.28
C PRO A 202 -19.70 3.02 3.76
N HIS A 203 -18.73 2.42 3.06
CA HIS A 203 -18.67 2.49 1.59
C HIS A 203 -19.83 1.73 0.91
N LEU A 204 -20.18 0.55 1.46
CA LEU A 204 -21.31 -0.21 0.93
C LEU A 204 -22.65 0.55 1.09
N LEU A 205 -22.83 1.24 2.22
CA LEU A 205 -23.99 2.10 2.42
C LEU A 205 -24.01 3.27 1.43
N TRP A 206 -22.85 3.89 1.23
CA TRP A 206 -22.69 4.99 0.28
C TRP A 206 -23.05 4.53 -1.14
N GLN A 207 -22.56 3.38 -1.58
CA GLN A 207 -22.90 2.81 -2.89
C GLN A 207 -24.41 2.58 -3.05
N GLY A 208 -25.05 1.96 -2.06
CA GLY A 208 -26.49 1.71 -2.12
C GLY A 208 -27.37 2.98 -2.07
N GLN A 209 -26.79 4.16 -1.81
CA GLN A 209 -27.49 5.45 -1.81
C GLN A 209 -27.25 6.26 -3.09
N HIS A 210 -26.26 5.90 -3.90
CA HIS A 210 -25.82 6.66 -5.07
C HIS A 210 -25.89 5.87 -6.39
N ASP A 211 -26.62 4.74 -6.40
CA ASP A 211 -26.93 3.96 -7.61
C ASP A 211 -28.00 4.62 -8.50
#